data_d3c0a069e4887e349b79d112bfc7db6c
#
_entry.id   d3c0a069e4887e349b79d112bfc7db6c
#
_cell.length_a   1.000
_cell.length_b   1.000
_cell.length_c   1.000
_cell.angle_alpha   90.00
_cell.angle_beta   90.00
_cell.angle_gamma   90.00
#
_symmetry.space_group_name_H-M   'P 1'
#
loop_
_entity.id
_entity.type
_entity.pdbx_description
1 polymer ?
#
loop_
_entity_poly.entity_id
_entity_poly.type
_entity_poly.pdbx_seq_one_letter_code
_entity_poly.pdbx_strand_id
1 'polypeptide(L)'
;MKWYEKQKKLYTQNQEEQKNTPFGDRASIRGNDAVDHAALSAAVQESLKSQNEQLQTGKNDEAESFKSKETTVIQEHTTLQGDMNTEDNITIHGVFIGNIICGGDLTISGSVKGNISCKNAVIQQAKIEGDIVCDTHLEISQGSCVHGNVNAKQILCGGQIIGDTRIEGKSQFLASSAISGDIQTQCLEVECGAVLQGNLQVQASCSA
;
A
#
# COMPACT_ATOMS: atom_id res chain seq x y z
N MET A 1 14.41 33.81 -13.17
CA MET A 1 15.78 33.47 -13.63
C MET A 1 16.88 33.55 -12.54
N LYS A 2 16.59 33.88 -11.28
CA LYS A 2 17.63 33.99 -10.24
C LYS A 2 17.94 32.69 -9.45
N TRP A 3 17.09 31.70 -9.49
CA TRP A 3 17.29 30.45 -8.73
C TRP A 3 18.27 29.48 -9.40
N TYR A 4 18.22 29.38 -10.73
CA TYR A 4 19.08 28.49 -11.51
C TYR A 4 20.57 28.92 -11.49
N GLU A 5 20.84 30.21 -11.50
CA GLU A 5 22.19 30.78 -11.39
C GLU A 5 22.83 30.50 -10.02
N LYS A 6 22.00 30.45 -8.96
CA LYS A 6 22.46 30.18 -7.60
C LYS A 6 22.86 28.72 -7.41
N GLN A 7 22.14 27.79 -8.04
CA GLN A 7 22.48 26.36 -8.03
C GLN A 7 23.75 26.07 -8.81
N LYS A 8 23.97 26.74 -9.93
CA LYS A 8 25.16 26.57 -10.75
C LYS A 8 26.45 27.04 -10.02
N LYS A 9 26.36 28.10 -9.25
CA LYS A 9 27.50 28.59 -8.42
C LYS A 9 27.85 27.63 -7.28
N LEU A 10 26.87 27.02 -6.62
CA LEU A 10 27.09 26.03 -5.57
C LEU A 10 27.75 24.75 -6.10
N TYR A 11 27.40 24.34 -7.32
CA TYR A 11 27.97 23.14 -7.94
C TYR A 11 29.44 23.35 -8.36
N THR A 12 29.77 24.55 -8.81
CA THR A 12 31.16 24.90 -9.20
C THR A 12 32.07 25.06 -7.98
N GLN A 13 31.56 25.58 -6.89
CA GLN A 13 32.30 25.77 -5.65
C GLN A 13 32.69 24.46 -4.96
N ASN A 14 31.81 23.45 -5.02
CA ASN A 14 32.09 22.10 -4.51
C ASN A 14 33.13 21.31 -5.32
N GLN A 15 33.32 21.66 -6.59
CA GLN A 15 34.34 21.04 -7.45
C GLN A 15 35.76 21.62 -7.24
N GLU A 16 35.84 22.85 -6.77
CA GLU A 16 37.16 23.51 -6.48
C GLU A 16 37.73 23.12 -5.12
N GLU A 17 36.88 22.79 -4.14
CA GLU A 17 37.36 22.34 -2.82
C GLU A 17 37.95 20.92 -2.82
N GLN A 18 37.60 20.08 -3.81
CA GLN A 18 38.17 18.74 -3.92
C GLN A 18 39.53 18.67 -4.64
N LYS A 19 40.02 19.79 -5.18
CA LYS A 19 41.32 19.85 -5.88
C LYS A 19 42.49 20.35 -5.02
N ASN A 20 42.25 20.78 -3.79
CA ASN A 20 43.27 21.41 -2.98
C ASN A 20 43.52 20.66 -1.68
N THR A 21 43.83 19.37 -1.75
CA THR A 21 44.56 18.69 -0.65
C THR A 21 46.01 18.55 -1.06
N PRO A 22 46.92 19.20 -0.31
CA PRO A 22 48.36 19.06 -0.58
C PRO A 22 48.82 17.67 -0.17
N PHE A 23 49.28 16.92 -1.14
CA PHE A 23 50.05 15.69 -0.91
C PHE A 23 51.42 16.08 -0.40
N GLY A 24 51.61 16.03 0.91
CA GLY A 24 52.91 16.32 1.57
C GLY A 24 53.76 15.09 1.64
N ASP A 25 54.92 15.27 1.05
CA ASP A 25 56.24 14.71 1.27
C ASP A 25 56.46 13.24 1.66
N ARG A 26 57.17 12.62 0.71
CA ARG A 26 57.98 11.42 0.86
C ARG A 26 58.94 11.51 2.03
N ALA A 27 58.75 10.72 3.05
CA ALA A 27 59.85 10.27 3.93
C ALA A 27 60.25 8.84 3.54
N SER A 28 61.44 8.71 3.03
CA SER A 28 62.10 7.46 2.70
C SER A 28 62.40 6.71 4.00
N ILE A 29 61.74 5.59 4.22
CA ILE A 29 62.19 4.60 5.22
C ILE A 29 62.68 3.36 4.46
N ARG A 30 63.99 3.21 4.41
CA ARG A 30 64.65 1.93 4.11
C ARG A 30 64.54 1.08 5.39
N GLY A 31 63.96 -0.08 5.30
CA GLY A 31 63.92 -1.09 6.35
C GLY A 31 63.21 -2.32 5.80
N ASN A 32 64.01 -3.34 5.48
CA ASN A 32 63.55 -4.67 5.19
C ASN A 32 62.79 -5.22 6.40
N ASP A 33 61.56 -5.44 6.29
CA ASP A 33 60.84 -6.49 7.01
C ASP A 33 59.68 -6.96 6.11
N ALA A 34 59.86 -8.15 5.56
CA ALA A 34 58.85 -8.89 4.85
C ALA A 34 57.75 -9.25 5.84
N VAL A 35 56.71 -8.41 5.91
CA VAL A 35 55.50 -8.77 6.64
C VAL A 35 54.70 -9.66 5.69
N ASP A 36 54.58 -10.91 6.07
CA ASP A 36 53.83 -11.94 5.36
C ASP A 36 52.39 -11.50 5.12
N HIS A 37 52.08 -11.04 3.90
CA HIS A 37 50.74 -10.74 3.45
C HIS A 37 49.77 -11.94 3.53
N ALA A 38 50.30 -13.15 3.68
CA ALA A 38 49.51 -14.35 3.86
C ALA A 38 48.88 -14.46 5.26
N ALA A 39 49.56 -13.95 6.30
CA ALA A 39 49.07 -14.01 7.67
C ALA A 39 47.95 -12.99 7.94
N LEU A 40 48.00 -11.80 7.30
CA LEU A 40 46.93 -10.79 7.44
C LEU A 40 45.64 -11.20 6.70
N SER A 41 45.74 -11.87 5.56
CA SER A 41 44.57 -12.34 4.83
C SER A 41 43.85 -13.48 5.55
N ALA A 42 44.61 -14.37 6.24
CA ALA A 42 44.02 -15.45 7.02
C ALA A 42 43.28 -14.96 8.26
N ALA A 43 43.85 -13.97 8.98
CA ALA A 43 43.19 -13.38 10.17
C ALA A 43 41.89 -12.60 9.83
N VAL A 44 41.85 -11.93 8.69
CA VAL A 44 40.62 -11.21 8.23
C VAL A 44 39.55 -12.20 7.78
N GLN A 45 39.96 -13.33 7.12
CA GLN A 45 39.00 -14.36 6.72
C GLN A 45 38.44 -15.14 7.92
N GLU A 46 39.23 -15.34 8.96
CA GLU A 46 38.78 -16.03 10.19
C GLU A 46 37.85 -15.16 11.02
N SER A 47 38.08 -13.85 11.06
CA SER A 47 37.18 -12.87 11.71
C SER A 47 35.83 -12.76 10.97
N LEU A 48 35.82 -12.84 9.65
CA LEU A 48 34.59 -12.83 8.84
C LEU A 48 33.80 -14.14 8.94
N LYS A 49 34.47 -15.29 9.14
CA LYS A 49 33.79 -16.57 9.41
C LYS A 49 33.13 -16.58 10.79
N SER A 50 33.80 -16.08 11.82
CA SER A 50 33.26 -16.08 13.19
C SER A 50 32.04 -15.16 13.33
N GLN A 51 31.94 -14.09 12.54
CA GLN A 51 30.76 -13.22 12.53
C GLN A 51 29.59 -13.80 11.73
N ASN A 52 29.87 -14.69 10.77
CA ASN A 52 28.82 -15.31 9.96
C ASN A 52 28.22 -16.56 10.62
N GLU A 53 28.96 -17.23 11.54
CA GLU A 53 28.45 -18.38 12.29
C GLU A 53 27.59 -17.99 13.51
N GLN A 54 27.74 -16.77 14.05
CA GLN A 54 26.87 -16.26 15.13
C GLN A 54 25.50 -15.75 14.66
N LEU A 55 25.27 -15.60 13.35
CA LEU A 55 23.99 -15.22 12.77
C LEU A 55 23.13 -16.42 12.33
N GLN A 56 23.62 -17.67 12.48
CA GLN A 56 22.87 -18.86 12.04
C GLN A 56 22.30 -19.73 13.15
N THR A 57 22.40 -19.33 14.43
CA THR A 57 21.75 -20.06 15.53
C THR A 57 20.68 -19.23 16.23
N GLY A 58 19.70 -18.80 15.47
CA GLY A 58 18.50 -18.12 15.93
C GLY A 58 17.28 -18.62 15.16
N LYS A 59 16.79 -19.79 15.56
CA LYS A 59 15.44 -20.31 15.36
C LYS A 59 14.76 -20.06 14.00
N ASN A 60 14.69 -21.15 13.22
CA ASN A 60 13.52 -21.47 12.44
C ASN A 60 12.28 -21.37 13.29
N ASP A 61 11.47 -20.38 13.08
CA ASP A 61 10.01 -20.49 13.18
C ASP A 61 9.41 -19.33 12.38
N GLU A 62 8.67 -19.71 11.34
CA GLU A 62 7.81 -18.84 10.53
C GLU A 62 8.55 -17.78 9.67
N ALA A 63 9.33 -18.26 8.71
CA ALA A 63 9.41 -17.58 7.45
C ALA A 63 8.03 -17.70 6.76
N GLU A 64 7.02 -16.96 7.23
CA GLU A 64 5.97 -16.51 6.34
C GLU A 64 6.72 -15.76 5.23
N SER A 65 6.78 -16.44 4.11
CA SER A 65 7.18 -15.85 2.83
C SER A 65 6.39 -14.55 2.69
N PHE A 66 7.04 -13.42 2.99
CA PHE A 66 6.61 -12.14 2.46
C PHE A 66 6.86 -12.24 0.95
N LYS A 67 5.99 -12.98 0.24
CA LYS A 67 5.75 -12.74 -1.17
C LYS A 67 5.32 -11.29 -1.21
N SER A 68 6.22 -10.41 -1.60
CA SER A 68 5.86 -9.04 -1.97
C SER A 68 4.82 -9.21 -3.07
N LYS A 69 3.54 -9.01 -2.72
CA LYS A 69 2.47 -9.07 -3.71
C LYS A 69 2.79 -8.00 -4.73
N GLU A 70 2.97 -8.39 -5.95
CA GLU A 70 3.15 -7.45 -7.05
C GLU A 70 1.88 -6.63 -7.16
N THR A 71 2.00 -5.36 -7.54
CA THR A 71 0.85 -4.48 -7.69
C THR A 71 0.65 -4.16 -9.16
N THR A 72 -0.50 -4.57 -9.69
CA THR A 72 -0.91 -4.16 -11.04
C THR A 72 -1.51 -2.76 -10.98
N VAL A 73 -0.97 -1.81 -11.74
CA VAL A 73 -1.42 -0.41 -11.76
C VAL A 73 -2.02 -0.07 -13.11
N ILE A 74 -3.29 0.34 -13.11
CA ILE A 74 -3.99 0.89 -14.27
C ILE A 74 -3.94 2.41 -14.16
N GLN A 75 -3.18 3.05 -15.04
CA GLN A 75 -2.95 4.50 -15.03
C GLN A 75 -4.20 5.28 -15.45
N GLU A 76 -4.24 6.56 -15.09
CA GLU A 76 -5.22 7.52 -15.62
C GLU A 76 -5.21 7.51 -17.16
N HIS A 77 -6.34 7.82 -17.77
CA HIS A 77 -6.54 7.81 -19.24
C HIS A 77 -6.44 6.42 -19.90
N THR A 78 -6.32 5.35 -19.11
CA THR A 78 -6.38 3.96 -19.61
C THR A 78 -7.80 3.44 -19.44
N THR A 79 -8.35 2.87 -20.52
CA THR A 79 -9.62 2.15 -20.46
C THR A 79 -9.34 0.67 -20.71
N LEU A 80 -9.68 -0.16 -19.73
CA LEU A 80 -9.63 -1.61 -19.86
C LEU A 80 -11.05 -2.17 -19.94
N GLN A 81 -11.24 -3.16 -20.81
CA GLN A 81 -12.51 -3.86 -20.96
C GLN A 81 -12.25 -5.36 -20.94
N GLY A 82 -12.99 -6.07 -20.10
CA GLY A 82 -12.87 -7.51 -19.90
C GLY A 82 -12.79 -7.86 -18.42
N ASP A 83 -12.86 -9.14 -18.10
CA ASP A 83 -12.78 -9.61 -16.73
C ASP A 83 -11.32 -9.76 -16.27
N MET A 84 -11.05 -9.34 -15.04
CA MET A 84 -9.74 -9.42 -14.41
C MET A 84 -9.78 -10.38 -13.22
N ASN A 85 -8.84 -11.32 -13.18
CA ASN A 85 -8.67 -12.24 -12.06
C ASN A 85 -7.19 -12.27 -11.66
N THR A 86 -6.90 -11.91 -10.40
CA THR A 86 -5.54 -11.92 -9.86
C THR A 86 -5.54 -12.20 -8.35
N GLU A 87 -4.47 -12.78 -7.86
CA GLU A 87 -4.20 -12.96 -6.43
C GLU A 87 -3.40 -11.80 -5.82
N ASP A 88 -2.83 -10.95 -6.68
CA ASP A 88 -2.00 -9.82 -6.31
C ASP A 88 -2.81 -8.55 -6.04
N ASN A 89 -2.14 -7.46 -5.66
CA ASN A 89 -2.77 -6.18 -5.41
C ASN A 89 -3.06 -5.45 -6.72
N ILE A 90 -4.17 -4.69 -6.75
CA ILE A 90 -4.57 -3.90 -7.92
C ILE A 90 -4.77 -2.44 -7.51
N THR A 91 -4.26 -1.53 -8.33
CA THR A 91 -4.56 -0.09 -8.22
C THR A 91 -5.13 0.43 -9.53
N ILE A 92 -6.33 1.02 -9.49
CA ILE A 92 -7.06 1.50 -10.66
C ILE A 92 -7.24 3.02 -10.56
N HIS A 93 -6.57 3.77 -11.44
CA HIS A 93 -6.76 5.21 -11.61
C HIS A 93 -7.58 5.55 -12.87
N GLY A 94 -7.66 4.63 -13.82
CA GLY A 94 -8.36 4.79 -15.09
C GLY A 94 -9.81 4.32 -15.07
N VAL A 95 -10.28 3.87 -16.23
CA VAL A 95 -11.62 3.31 -16.42
C VAL A 95 -11.54 1.81 -16.63
N PHE A 96 -12.28 1.05 -15.85
CA PHE A 96 -12.38 -0.40 -15.96
C PHE A 96 -13.83 -0.82 -16.25
N ILE A 97 -14.03 -1.66 -17.25
CA ILE A 97 -15.36 -2.19 -17.63
C ILE A 97 -15.26 -3.71 -17.65
N GLY A 98 -15.89 -4.37 -16.69
CA GLY A 98 -15.86 -5.82 -16.51
C GLY A 98 -15.81 -6.21 -15.06
N ASN A 99 -15.74 -7.51 -14.77
CA ASN A 99 -15.69 -7.99 -13.40
C ASN A 99 -14.26 -8.07 -12.88
N ILE A 100 -14.08 -7.77 -11.62
CA ILE A 100 -12.77 -7.81 -10.94
C ILE A 100 -12.83 -8.84 -9.83
N ILE A 101 -11.93 -9.81 -9.87
CA ILE A 101 -11.69 -10.77 -8.78
C ILE A 101 -10.26 -10.57 -8.32
N CYS A 102 -10.08 -10.09 -7.10
CA CYS A 102 -8.78 -9.75 -6.51
C CYS A 102 -8.58 -10.48 -5.18
N GLY A 103 -7.61 -11.38 -5.11
CA GLY A 103 -7.26 -12.08 -3.86
C GLY A 103 -6.41 -11.22 -2.90
N GLY A 104 -6.00 -10.03 -3.31
CA GLY A 104 -5.22 -9.06 -2.56
C GLY A 104 -5.99 -7.81 -2.17
N ASP A 105 -5.25 -6.70 -2.09
CA ASP A 105 -5.78 -5.38 -1.79
C ASP A 105 -6.13 -4.66 -3.09
N LEU A 106 -7.32 -4.07 -3.15
CA LEU A 106 -7.82 -3.33 -4.30
C LEU A 106 -7.94 -1.84 -3.95
N THR A 107 -7.24 -0.98 -4.68
CA THR A 107 -7.37 0.48 -4.56
C THR A 107 -7.97 1.06 -5.82
N ILE A 108 -9.05 1.82 -5.70
CA ILE A 108 -9.76 2.43 -6.83
C ILE A 108 -9.84 3.94 -6.62
N SER A 109 -9.30 4.69 -7.59
CA SER A 109 -9.46 6.15 -7.68
C SER A 109 -9.96 6.63 -9.05
N GLY A 110 -10.48 5.71 -9.86
CA GLY A 110 -11.05 5.96 -11.18
C GLY A 110 -12.53 5.62 -11.28
N SER A 111 -12.93 5.03 -12.42
CA SER A 111 -14.30 4.58 -12.67
C SER A 111 -14.33 3.09 -12.97
N VAL A 112 -15.19 2.36 -12.27
CA VAL A 112 -15.37 0.91 -12.49
C VAL A 112 -16.83 0.63 -12.81
N LYS A 113 -17.05 -0.16 -13.88
CA LYS A 113 -18.37 -0.68 -14.26
C LYS A 113 -18.32 -2.19 -14.29
N GLY A 114 -18.94 -2.83 -13.32
CA GLY A 114 -18.98 -4.29 -13.15
C GLY A 114 -18.82 -4.69 -11.70
N ASN A 115 -18.91 -6.00 -11.46
CA ASN A 115 -18.88 -6.51 -10.10
C ASN A 115 -17.44 -6.65 -9.59
N ILE A 116 -17.26 -6.36 -8.32
CA ILE A 116 -15.97 -6.41 -7.64
C ILE A 116 -16.03 -7.46 -6.53
N SER A 117 -15.09 -8.40 -6.56
CA SER A 117 -14.86 -9.35 -5.48
C SER A 117 -13.41 -9.25 -5.02
N CYS A 118 -13.19 -8.89 -3.77
CA CYS A 118 -11.84 -8.68 -3.25
C CYS A 118 -11.73 -9.01 -1.76
N LYS A 119 -10.49 -9.09 -1.27
CA LYS A 119 -10.24 -9.29 0.16
C LYS A 119 -10.36 -7.99 0.93
N ASN A 120 -9.64 -6.96 0.50
CA ASN A 120 -9.74 -5.60 1.05
C ASN A 120 -9.95 -4.63 -0.11
N ALA A 121 -10.73 -3.56 0.11
CA ALA A 121 -10.91 -2.51 -0.89
C ALA A 121 -10.82 -1.12 -0.27
N VAL A 122 -10.13 -0.22 -0.96
CA VAL A 122 -10.05 1.20 -0.65
C VAL A 122 -10.53 1.99 -1.87
N ILE A 123 -11.61 2.75 -1.72
CA ILE A 123 -12.25 3.52 -2.79
C ILE A 123 -12.08 5.00 -2.48
N GLN A 124 -11.31 5.71 -3.32
CA GLN A 124 -10.95 7.11 -3.10
C GLN A 124 -11.38 7.94 -4.31
N GLN A 125 -12.33 8.87 -4.13
CA GLN A 125 -12.81 9.77 -5.18
C GLN A 125 -13.20 9.03 -6.48
N ALA A 126 -13.78 7.84 -6.34
CA ALA A 126 -14.06 6.92 -7.43
C ALA A 126 -15.55 6.77 -7.66
N LYS A 127 -15.91 6.39 -8.89
CA LYS A 127 -17.27 6.04 -9.27
C LYS A 127 -17.37 4.56 -9.60
N ILE A 128 -18.24 3.85 -8.90
CA ILE A 128 -18.46 2.42 -9.11
C ILE A 128 -19.92 2.17 -9.50
N GLU A 129 -20.12 1.43 -10.58
CA GLU A 129 -21.43 0.95 -11.05
C GLU A 129 -21.41 -0.57 -11.07
N GLY A 130 -21.90 -1.22 -10.01
CA GLY A 130 -21.91 -2.67 -9.83
C GLY A 130 -21.85 -3.08 -8.37
N ASP A 131 -21.97 -4.37 -8.11
CA ASP A 131 -21.98 -4.91 -6.77
C ASP A 131 -20.54 -5.12 -6.24
N ILE A 132 -20.37 -4.88 -4.95
CA ILE A 132 -19.07 -5.03 -4.26
C ILE A 132 -19.20 -6.13 -3.21
N VAL A 133 -18.34 -7.12 -3.30
CA VAL A 133 -18.17 -8.16 -2.29
C VAL A 133 -16.76 -8.07 -1.73
N CYS A 134 -16.65 -7.79 -0.44
CA CYS A 134 -15.38 -7.63 0.25
C CYS A 134 -15.30 -8.57 1.45
N ASP A 135 -14.31 -9.47 1.46
CA ASP A 135 -14.22 -10.50 2.48
C ASP A 135 -13.81 -9.98 3.86
N THR A 136 -13.13 -8.81 3.93
CA THR A 136 -12.60 -8.32 5.19
C THR A 136 -12.97 -6.86 5.44
N HIS A 137 -12.30 -5.93 4.78
CA HIS A 137 -12.44 -4.50 5.06
C HIS A 137 -12.70 -3.70 3.79
N LEU A 138 -13.75 -2.87 3.83
CA LEU A 138 -14.09 -1.94 2.76
C LEU A 138 -14.03 -0.50 3.28
N GLU A 139 -13.19 0.30 2.67
CA GLU A 139 -13.10 1.74 2.94
C GLU A 139 -13.60 2.54 1.74
N ILE A 140 -14.58 3.40 1.96
CA ILE A 140 -15.12 4.32 0.96
C ILE A 140 -14.86 5.74 1.43
N SER A 141 -13.90 6.39 0.83
CA SER A 141 -13.53 7.77 1.19
C SER A 141 -14.53 8.79 0.65
N GLN A 142 -14.50 9.96 1.22
CA GLN A 142 -15.31 11.10 0.79
C GLN A 142 -15.13 11.41 -0.71
N GLY A 143 -16.20 11.75 -1.40
CA GLY A 143 -16.20 12.03 -2.85
C GLY A 143 -16.33 10.79 -3.73
N SER A 144 -16.41 9.60 -3.13
CA SER A 144 -16.69 8.36 -3.85
C SER A 144 -18.19 8.12 -3.95
N CYS A 145 -18.63 7.52 -5.07
CA CYS A 145 -20.02 7.16 -5.31
C CYS A 145 -20.11 5.71 -5.76
N VAL A 146 -20.87 4.91 -5.03
CA VAL A 146 -21.13 3.49 -5.33
C VAL A 146 -22.60 3.31 -5.68
N HIS A 147 -22.86 2.81 -6.87
CA HIS A 147 -24.20 2.41 -7.33
C HIS A 147 -24.26 0.89 -7.47
N GLY A 148 -24.83 0.22 -6.50
CA GLY A 148 -24.94 -1.25 -6.43
C GLY A 148 -24.95 -1.72 -5.00
N ASN A 149 -25.06 -3.02 -4.82
CA ASN A 149 -25.11 -3.61 -3.49
C ASN A 149 -23.70 -3.81 -2.92
N VAL A 150 -23.58 -3.64 -1.62
CA VAL A 150 -22.33 -3.78 -0.89
C VAL A 150 -22.45 -4.90 0.12
N ASN A 151 -21.56 -5.88 0.04
CA ASN A 151 -21.44 -6.94 1.02
C ASN A 151 -20.02 -6.98 1.57
N ALA A 152 -19.85 -6.77 2.88
CA ALA A 152 -18.53 -6.73 3.51
C ALA A 152 -18.59 -7.24 4.95
N LYS A 153 -17.42 -7.63 5.52
CA LYS A 153 -17.36 -7.89 6.95
C LYS A 153 -17.32 -6.61 7.77
N GLN A 154 -16.53 -5.65 7.34
CA GLN A 154 -16.41 -4.35 7.99
C GLN A 154 -16.42 -3.26 6.93
N ILE A 155 -17.08 -2.15 7.24
CA ILE A 155 -17.11 -0.98 6.37
C ILE A 155 -16.77 0.30 7.13
N LEU A 156 -15.95 1.13 6.49
CA LEU A 156 -15.76 2.54 6.84
C LEU A 156 -16.22 3.38 5.65
N CYS A 157 -17.32 4.09 5.79
CA CYS A 157 -17.92 4.86 4.70
C CYS A 157 -17.95 6.35 5.00
N GLY A 158 -17.31 7.14 4.13
CA GLY A 158 -17.40 8.59 4.09
C GLY A 158 -17.97 9.12 2.76
N GLY A 159 -18.30 8.22 1.83
CA GLY A 159 -18.83 8.52 0.51
C GLY A 159 -20.34 8.29 0.38
N GLN A 160 -20.80 8.20 -0.86
CA GLN A 160 -22.20 7.92 -1.18
C GLN A 160 -22.39 6.47 -1.62
N ILE A 161 -23.40 5.80 -1.07
CA ILE A 161 -23.81 4.44 -1.49
C ILE A 161 -25.30 4.51 -1.88
N ILE A 162 -25.61 3.97 -3.06
CA ILE A 162 -26.97 3.82 -3.56
C ILE A 162 -27.17 2.34 -3.86
N GLY A 163 -27.86 1.64 -2.96
CA GLY A 163 -28.10 0.19 -3.01
C GLY A 163 -28.09 -0.40 -1.62
N ASP A 164 -28.35 -1.71 -1.56
CA ASP A 164 -28.45 -2.42 -0.29
C ASP A 164 -27.05 -2.73 0.28
N THR A 165 -26.91 -2.54 1.57
CA THR A 165 -25.63 -2.72 2.27
C THR A 165 -25.77 -3.79 3.33
N ARG A 166 -25.03 -4.89 3.20
CA ARG A 166 -24.98 -5.98 4.18
C ARG A 166 -23.60 -6.07 4.80
N ILE A 167 -23.52 -5.89 6.10
CA ILE A 167 -22.27 -5.92 6.87
C ILE A 167 -22.38 -6.97 7.96
N GLU A 168 -21.48 -7.96 7.94
CA GLU A 168 -21.48 -9.03 8.92
C GLU A 168 -20.92 -8.61 10.29
N GLY A 169 -20.21 -7.51 10.40
CA GLY A 169 -19.58 -7.03 11.62
C GLY A 169 -19.79 -5.53 11.85
N LYS A 170 -18.69 -4.79 11.96
CA LYS A 170 -18.72 -3.35 12.29
C LYS A 170 -18.92 -2.48 11.06
N SER A 171 -19.90 -1.58 11.13
CA SER A 171 -20.11 -0.51 10.17
C SER A 171 -19.89 0.86 10.81
N GLN A 172 -19.04 1.68 10.20
CA GLN A 172 -18.78 3.06 10.62
C GLN A 172 -19.15 3.99 9.48
N PHE A 173 -20.07 4.90 9.74
CA PHE A 173 -20.51 5.94 8.78
C PHE A 173 -20.03 7.29 9.25
N LEU A 174 -19.11 7.88 8.49
CA LEU A 174 -18.53 9.19 8.79
C LEU A 174 -19.51 10.31 8.47
N ALA A 175 -19.26 11.51 8.97
CA ALA A 175 -20.11 12.68 8.83
C ALA A 175 -20.46 13.06 7.39
N SER A 176 -19.64 12.69 6.42
CA SER A 176 -19.85 12.95 4.99
C SER A 176 -20.57 11.82 4.25
N SER A 177 -20.94 10.73 4.93
CA SER A 177 -21.60 9.59 4.29
C SER A 177 -23.07 9.88 3.94
N ALA A 178 -23.49 9.40 2.77
CA ALA A 178 -24.87 9.44 2.33
C ALA A 178 -25.25 8.06 1.79
N ILE A 179 -26.14 7.34 2.46
CA ILE A 179 -26.54 6.00 2.09
C ILE A 179 -28.03 5.99 1.78
N SER A 180 -28.38 5.42 0.62
CA SER A 180 -29.75 5.25 0.17
C SER A 180 -29.98 3.78 -0.20
N GLY A 181 -30.72 3.06 0.62
CA GLY A 181 -31.02 1.64 0.51
C GLY A 181 -31.14 0.97 1.87
N ASP A 182 -31.36 -0.33 1.85
CA ASP A 182 -31.51 -1.11 3.09
C ASP A 182 -30.15 -1.47 3.68
N ILE A 183 -30.00 -1.28 4.99
CA ILE A 183 -28.74 -1.55 5.71
C ILE A 183 -28.97 -2.68 6.71
N GLN A 184 -28.17 -3.72 6.61
CA GLN A 184 -28.11 -4.82 7.56
C GLN A 184 -26.71 -4.91 8.17
N THR A 185 -26.59 -4.78 9.49
CA THR A 185 -25.30 -4.81 10.18
C THR A 185 -25.41 -5.41 11.58
N GLN A 186 -24.30 -5.85 12.16
CA GLN A 186 -24.27 -6.30 13.55
C GLN A 186 -23.93 -5.17 14.52
N CYS A 187 -23.03 -4.28 14.14
CA CYS A 187 -22.62 -3.16 14.95
C CYS A 187 -22.58 -1.89 14.09
N LEU A 188 -23.32 -0.87 14.54
CA LEU A 188 -23.46 0.39 13.81
C LEU A 188 -22.88 1.54 14.61
N GLU A 189 -22.01 2.31 13.98
CA GLU A 189 -21.48 3.58 14.46
C GLU A 189 -21.72 4.66 13.42
N VAL A 190 -22.36 5.75 13.80
CA VAL A 190 -22.75 6.83 12.89
C VAL A 190 -22.26 8.16 13.46
N GLU A 191 -21.48 8.90 12.71
CA GLU A 191 -21.06 10.25 13.07
C GLU A 191 -22.14 11.29 12.79
N CYS A 192 -22.10 12.40 13.51
CA CYS A 192 -22.98 13.54 13.29
C CYS A 192 -22.78 14.11 11.88
N GLY A 193 -23.85 14.20 11.09
CA GLY A 193 -23.82 14.68 9.71
C GLY A 193 -24.03 13.58 8.66
N ALA A 194 -23.91 12.32 9.01
CA ALA A 194 -24.24 11.21 8.12
C ALA A 194 -25.73 11.18 7.77
N VAL A 195 -26.05 10.87 6.52
CA VAL A 195 -27.42 10.74 6.01
C VAL A 195 -27.69 9.30 5.66
N LEU A 196 -28.60 8.66 6.37
CA LEU A 196 -29.04 7.28 6.10
C LEU A 196 -30.53 7.32 5.70
N GLN A 197 -30.82 6.80 4.53
CA GLN A 197 -32.18 6.75 3.99
C GLN A 197 -32.51 5.33 3.55
N GLY A 198 -33.47 4.68 4.20
CA GLY A 198 -33.86 3.30 3.93
C GLY A 198 -34.20 2.57 5.21
N ASN A 199 -34.28 1.25 5.14
CA ASN A 199 -34.59 0.40 6.28
C ASN A 199 -33.30 -0.06 6.96
N LEU A 200 -33.18 0.18 8.25
CA LEU A 200 -31.99 -0.17 9.03
C LEU A 200 -32.31 -1.37 9.93
N GLN A 201 -31.58 -2.46 9.75
CA GLN A 201 -31.65 -3.66 10.59
C GLN A 201 -30.30 -3.89 11.27
N VAL A 202 -30.27 -3.74 12.59
CA VAL A 202 -29.11 -4.05 13.42
C VAL A 202 -29.37 -5.37 14.13
N GLN A 203 -28.64 -6.42 13.77
CA GLN A 203 -28.73 -7.73 14.40
C GLN A 203 -27.58 -7.88 15.38
N ALA A 204 -27.83 -7.60 16.66
CA ALA A 204 -26.83 -7.87 17.69
C ALA A 204 -26.59 -9.39 17.75
N SER A 205 -25.38 -9.83 17.45
CA SER A 205 -24.97 -11.21 17.74
C SER A 205 -24.78 -11.32 19.26
N CYS A 206 -25.81 -11.81 19.96
CA CYS A 206 -25.61 -12.31 21.34
C CYS A 206 -24.76 -13.57 21.23
N SER A 207 -23.44 -13.46 21.34
CA SER A 207 -22.61 -14.60 21.71
C SER A 207 -22.87 -14.87 23.19
N ALA A 208 -23.62 -15.93 23.46
CA ALA A 208 -23.75 -16.51 24.78
C ALA A 208 -22.46 -17.26 25.16
#